data_3732c4cd228b016d64be2b6b3ebe07e0
#
_entry.id   3732c4cd228b016d64be2b6b3ebe07e0
#
_cell.length_a   1.000
_cell.length_b   1.000
_cell.length_c   1.000
_cell.angle_alpha   90.00
_cell.angle_beta   90.00
_cell.angle_gamma   90.00
#
_symmetry.space_group_name_H-M   'P 1'
#
loop_
_entity.id
_entity.type
_entity.pdbx_description
1 polymer ?
#
loop_
_entity_poly.entity_id
_entity_poly.type
_entity_poly.pdbx_seq_one_letter_code
_entity_poly.pdbx_strand_id
1 'polypeptide(L)'
;MQSPPLFSTAADVTGPAAPRTRLAGAAMMAGAAVFAAAGYLAGEPSGTAAYTVSNVAGLIAIAFVLAGFGAFHRRYRAAVGRLGAWGIGLVRFGLLATVLGYLVNLVGPLLPGDAAAAVAVIGIPAWSLAHLMYVGATVLGIACLRSGAVPRLVAVPLVCGLPLLLAGVGLGLAVGGTAATVITWIATEGQAGLAWFLVGLNLRRLAGN
;
A
#
# COMPACT_ATOMS: atom_id res chain seq x y z
N MET A 1 -10.12 -39.47 -14.12
CA MET A 1 -9.37 -38.25 -13.76
C MET A 1 -10.36 -37.28 -13.14
N GLN A 2 -10.38 -37.16 -11.81
CA GLN A 2 -11.21 -36.17 -11.13
C GLN A 2 -10.46 -34.84 -11.12
N SER A 3 -11.08 -33.78 -11.68
CA SER A 3 -10.54 -32.43 -11.61
C SER A 3 -10.45 -32.00 -10.15
N PRO A 4 -9.32 -31.42 -9.70
CA PRO A 4 -9.23 -30.94 -8.32
C PRO A 4 -10.26 -29.82 -8.11
N PRO A 5 -10.88 -29.72 -6.94
CA PRO A 5 -11.88 -28.71 -6.64
C PRO A 5 -11.24 -27.32 -6.77
N LEU A 6 -11.91 -26.44 -7.54
CA LEU A 6 -11.47 -25.06 -7.83
C LEU A 6 -11.41 -24.15 -6.60
N PHE A 7 -11.87 -24.64 -5.44
CA PHE A 7 -11.85 -23.94 -4.16
C PHE A 7 -11.35 -24.93 -3.09
N SER A 8 -10.07 -24.84 -2.74
CA SER A 8 -9.61 -25.40 -1.49
C SER A 8 -10.34 -24.66 -0.38
N THR A 9 -11.19 -25.36 0.35
CA THR A 9 -11.81 -24.91 1.57
C THR A 9 -10.70 -24.50 2.53
N ALA A 10 -10.49 -23.19 2.68
CA ALA A 10 -9.61 -22.64 3.70
C ALA A 10 -10.10 -23.20 5.05
N ALA A 11 -9.21 -23.88 5.76
CA ALA A 11 -9.49 -24.49 7.06
C ALA A 11 -10.27 -23.50 7.93
N ASP A 12 -11.37 -23.98 8.47
CA ASP A 12 -12.29 -23.29 9.36
C ASP A 12 -11.53 -22.60 10.50
N VAL A 13 -11.34 -21.29 10.40
CA VAL A 13 -10.77 -20.47 11.47
C VAL A 13 -11.93 -19.72 12.15
N THR A 14 -12.84 -20.47 12.75
CA THR A 14 -13.94 -19.98 13.58
C THR A 14 -13.52 -19.61 15.01
N GLY A 15 -12.21 -19.36 15.24
CA GLY A 15 -11.66 -18.99 16.55
C GLY A 15 -11.75 -17.47 16.85
N PRO A 16 -11.43 -17.05 18.10
CA PRO A 16 -11.50 -15.66 18.58
C PRO A 16 -10.64 -14.66 17.79
N ALA A 17 -9.85 -15.12 16.82
CA ALA A 17 -9.09 -14.30 15.89
C ALA A 17 -9.95 -13.69 14.74
N ALA A 18 -11.15 -14.21 14.49
CA ALA A 18 -12.02 -13.75 13.39
C ALA A 18 -12.42 -12.25 13.51
N PRO A 19 -12.90 -11.75 14.68
CA PRO A 19 -13.28 -10.35 14.77
C PRO A 19 -12.12 -9.38 14.59
N ARG A 20 -10.92 -9.71 15.07
CA ARG A 20 -9.72 -8.88 14.89
C ARG A 20 -9.28 -8.83 13.41
N THR A 21 -9.38 -9.93 12.70
CA THR A 21 -9.05 -9.98 11.26
C THR A 21 -10.07 -9.17 10.44
N ARG A 22 -11.35 -9.25 10.79
CA ARG A 22 -12.42 -8.46 10.15
C ARG A 22 -12.22 -6.97 10.34
N LEU A 23 -11.89 -6.54 11.57
CA LEU A 23 -11.61 -5.15 11.89
C LEU A 23 -10.36 -4.64 11.14
N ALA A 24 -9.28 -5.43 11.13
CA ALA A 24 -8.07 -5.10 10.39
C ALA A 24 -8.31 -4.99 8.88
N GLY A 25 -9.17 -5.85 8.31
CA GLY A 25 -9.59 -5.76 6.92
C GLY A 25 -10.38 -4.47 6.64
N ALA A 26 -11.33 -4.11 7.51
CA ALA A 26 -12.09 -2.86 7.39
C ALA A 26 -11.18 -1.62 7.52
N ALA A 27 -10.27 -1.61 8.49
CA ALA A 27 -9.29 -0.56 8.67
C ALA A 27 -8.40 -0.41 7.42
N MET A 28 -7.92 -1.53 6.86
CA MET A 28 -7.12 -1.51 5.64
C MET A 28 -7.88 -0.94 4.44
N MET A 29 -9.17 -1.28 4.29
CA MET A 29 -10.01 -0.71 3.23
C MET A 29 -10.15 0.81 3.37
N ALA A 30 -10.44 1.29 4.58
CA ALA A 30 -10.53 2.72 4.88
C ALA A 30 -9.19 3.42 4.63
N GLY A 31 -8.09 2.88 5.15
CA GLY A 31 -6.74 3.40 4.93
C GLY A 31 -6.36 3.45 3.46
N ALA A 32 -6.67 2.40 2.69
CA ALA A 32 -6.40 2.34 1.25
C ALA A 32 -7.14 3.44 0.46
N ALA A 33 -8.42 3.67 0.77
CA ALA A 33 -9.21 4.72 0.14
C ALA A 33 -8.68 6.12 0.50
N VAL A 34 -8.36 6.35 1.78
CA VAL A 34 -7.77 7.63 2.25
C VAL A 34 -6.39 7.84 1.64
N PHE A 35 -5.55 6.80 1.52
CA PHE A 35 -4.23 6.89 0.89
C PHE A 35 -4.32 7.34 -0.56
N ALA A 36 -5.22 6.72 -1.34
CA ALA A 36 -5.43 7.11 -2.74
C ALA A 36 -5.91 8.57 -2.85
N ALA A 37 -6.88 8.98 -2.02
CA ALA A 37 -7.38 10.35 -2.03
C ALA A 37 -6.32 11.37 -1.59
N ALA A 38 -5.55 11.07 -0.53
CA ALA A 38 -4.47 11.92 -0.05
C ALA A 38 -3.37 12.08 -1.09
N GLY A 39 -3.00 10.99 -1.80
CA GLY A 39 -2.00 11.03 -2.86
C GLY A 39 -2.38 11.96 -4.01
N TYR A 40 -3.66 12.07 -4.35
CA TYR A 40 -4.13 13.04 -5.35
C TYR A 40 -3.86 14.49 -4.93
N LEU A 41 -3.99 14.80 -3.64
CA LEU A 41 -3.75 16.12 -3.07
C LEU A 41 -2.26 16.37 -2.74
N ALA A 42 -1.39 15.37 -2.87
CA ALA A 42 0.03 15.50 -2.53
C ALA A 42 0.80 16.44 -3.48
N GLY A 43 0.25 16.74 -4.67
CA GLY A 43 0.81 17.70 -5.62
C GLY A 43 0.54 19.18 -5.29
N GLU A 44 -0.21 19.46 -4.22
CA GLU A 44 -0.50 20.84 -3.80
C GLU A 44 0.76 21.52 -3.25
N PRO A 45 0.87 22.86 -3.41
CA PRO A 45 2.03 23.61 -2.91
C PRO A 45 2.23 23.45 -1.41
N SER A 46 3.49 23.32 -0.98
CA SER A 46 3.86 23.26 0.43
C SER A 46 3.35 24.51 1.18
N GLY A 47 2.88 24.33 2.43
CA GLY A 47 2.31 25.40 3.24
C GLY A 47 0.82 25.66 3.02
N THR A 48 0.17 25.02 2.05
CA THR A 48 -1.30 25.08 1.90
C THR A 48 -2.00 24.14 2.89
N ALA A 49 -3.26 24.47 3.21
CA ALA A 49 -4.10 23.58 4.03
C ALA A 49 -4.29 22.21 3.36
N ALA A 50 -4.47 22.17 2.04
CA ALA A 50 -4.61 20.93 1.27
C ALA A 50 -3.37 20.05 1.39
N TYR A 51 -2.17 20.62 1.27
CA TYR A 51 -0.91 19.90 1.49
C TYR A 51 -0.81 19.31 2.90
N THR A 52 -1.13 20.10 3.94
CA THR A 52 -1.09 19.62 5.32
C THR A 52 -2.10 18.50 5.56
N VAL A 53 -3.34 18.67 5.10
CA VAL A 53 -4.39 17.65 5.20
C VAL A 53 -4.00 16.37 4.49
N SER A 54 -3.43 16.45 3.29
CA SER A 54 -2.93 15.31 2.53
C SER A 54 -1.89 14.51 3.32
N ASN A 55 -0.87 15.18 3.87
CA ASN A 55 0.20 14.51 4.61
C ASN A 55 -0.31 13.86 5.92
N VAL A 56 -1.19 14.54 6.67
CA VAL A 56 -1.80 13.98 7.89
C VAL A 56 -2.70 12.79 7.55
N ALA A 57 -3.55 12.93 6.54
CA ALA A 57 -4.42 11.84 6.09
C ALA A 57 -3.61 10.63 5.61
N GLY A 58 -2.50 10.88 4.87
CA GLY A 58 -1.56 9.84 4.44
C GLY A 58 -0.94 9.07 5.62
N LEU A 59 -0.50 9.76 6.68
CA LEU A 59 0.01 9.11 7.90
C LEU A 59 -1.02 8.18 8.55
N ILE A 60 -2.26 8.66 8.72
CA ILE A 60 -3.35 7.88 9.30
C ILE A 60 -3.67 6.68 8.40
N ALA A 61 -3.73 6.90 7.10
CA ALA A 61 -3.99 5.85 6.11
C ALA A 61 -2.96 4.72 6.19
N ILE A 62 -1.67 5.05 6.29
CA ILE A 62 -0.60 4.05 6.39
C ILE A 62 -0.70 3.23 7.66
N ALA A 63 -1.05 3.82 8.80
CA ALA A 63 -1.25 3.07 10.05
C ALA A 63 -2.33 1.99 9.88
N PHE A 64 -3.44 2.31 9.21
CA PHE A 64 -4.52 1.36 8.93
C PHE A 64 -4.10 0.29 7.93
N VAL A 65 -3.36 0.65 6.89
CA VAL A 65 -2.82 -0.29 5.89
C VAL A 65 -1.81 -1.25 6.55
N LEU A 66 -0.92 -0.75 7.40
CA LEU A 66 0.04 -1.59 8.15
C LEU A 66 -0.66 -2.60 9.07
N ALA A 67 -1.75 -2.19 9.74
CA ALA A 67 -2.55 -3.09 10.56
C ALA A 67 -3.16 -4.22 9.72
N GLY A 68 -3.64 -3.91 8.52
CA GLY A 68 -4.17 -4.87 7.55
C GLY A 68 -3.09 -5.84 7.06
N PHE A 69 -1.91 -5.35 6.67
CA PHE A 69 -0.79 -6.22 6.29
C PHE A 69 -0.30 -7.09 7.44
N GLY A 70 -0.41 -6.61 8.69
CA GLY A 70 -0.16 -7.43 9.88
C GLY A 70 -1.12 -8.63 9.98
N ALA A 71 -2.41 -8.40 9.77
CA ALA A 71 -3.41 -9.46 9.77
C ALA A 71 -3.23 -10.41 8.57
N PHE A 72 -2.97 -9.86 7.38
CA PHE A 72 -2.67 -10.63 6.18
C PHE A 72 -1.48 -11.57 6.39
N HIS A 73 -0.37 -11.06 6.92
CA HIS A 73 0.82 -11.87 7.18
C HIS A 73 0.52 -13.03 8.14
N ARG A 74 -0.13 -12.73 9.28
CA ARG A 74 -0.47 -13.81 10.24
C ARG A 74 -1.31 -14.92 9.62
N ARG A 75 -2.25 -14.56 8.72
CA ARG A 75 -3.15 -15.52 8.10
C ARG A 75 -2.49 -16.33 6.99
N TYR A 76 -1.70 -15.68 6.14
CA TYR A 76 -1.24 -16.29 4.89
C TYR A 76 0.24 -16.67 4.86
N ARG A 77 1.02 -16.36 5.91
CA ARG A 77 2.48 -16.59 5.93
C ARG A 77 2.90 -18.00 5.53
N ALA A 78 2.16 -19.01 5.97
CA ALA A 78 2.45 -20.41 5.65
C ALA A 78 2.21 -20.70 4.16
N ALA A 79 1.13 -20.18 3.60
CA ALA A 79 0.74 -20.42 2.21
C ALA A 79 1.64 -19.66 1.21
N VAL A 80 1.98 -18.39 1.48
CA VAL A 80 2.80 -17.57 0.58
C VAL A 80 4.30 -17.84 0.70
N GLY A 81 4.74 -18.55 1.73
CA GLY A 81 6.11 -19.00 1.94
C GLY A 81 7.13 -17.86 2.07
N ARG A 82 8.40 -18.16 1.81
CA ARG A 82 9.51 -17.20 1.92
C ARG A 82 9.35 -16.00 0.97
N LEU A 83 8.91 -16.26 -0.26
CA LEU A 83 8.74 -15.19 -1.26
C LEU A 83 7.71 -14.16 -0.77
N GLY A 84 6.55 -14.63 -0.27
CA GLY A 84 5.54 -13.76 0.29
C GLY A 84 6.01 -13.01 1.55
N ALA A 85 6.81 -13.65 2.40
CA ALA A 85 7.40 -13.00 3.57
C ALA A 85 8.33 -11.83 3.18
N TRP A 86 9.18 -12.01 2.18
CA TRP A 86 10.00 -10.93 1.61
C TRP A 86 9.14 -9.80 1.02
N GLY A 87 8.11 -10.16 0.23
CA GLY A 87 7.18 -9.18 -0.31
C GLY A 87 6.53 -8.33 0.78
N ILE A 88 6.01 -8.94 1.84
CA ILE A 88 5.42 -8.22 2.99
C ILE A 88 6.46 -7.36 3.71
N GLY A 89 7.69 -7.85 3.87
CA GLY A 89 8.79 -7.11 4.47
C GLY A 89 9.08 -5.81 3.70
N LEU A 90 9.21 -5.91 2.37
CA LEU A 90 9.44 -4.76 1.49
C LEU A 90 8.26 -3.78 1.50
N VAL A 91 7.01 -4.28 1.46
CA VAL A 91 5.83 -3.41 1.59
C VAL A 91 5.88 -2.63 2.89
N ARG A 92 6.11 -3.28 4.02
CA ARG A 92 6.18 -2.63 5.33
C ARG A 92 7.30 -1.61 5.40
N PHE A 93 8.48 -1.96 4.89
CA PHE A 93 9.62 -1.06 4.88
C PHE A 93 9.32 0.18 4.03
N GLY A 94 8.78 0.02 2.83
CA GLY A 94 8.37 1.13 1.97
C GLY A 94 7.30 2.02 2.62
N LEU A 95 6.30 1.43 3.29
CA LEU A 95 5.29 2.18 4.04
C LEU A 95 5.88 2.97 5.21
N LEU A 96 6.83 2.40 5.95
CA LEU A 96 7.54 3.13 7.02
C LEU A 96 8.40 4.27 6.47
N ALA A 97 9.04 4.07 5.31
CA ALA A 97 9.75 5.13 4.62
C ALA A 97 8.78 6.25 4.17
N THR A 98 7.58 5.91 3.72
CA THR A 98 6.52 6.89 3.39
C THR A 98 6.07 7.67 4.63
N VAL A 99 5.95 7.01 5.79
CA VAL A 99 5.69 7.71 7.07
C VAL A 99 6.76 8.76 7.33
N LEU A 100 8.04 8.40 7.16
CA LEU A 100 9.13 9.35 7.32
C LEU A 100 9.03 10.51 6.32
N GLY A 101 8.70 10.23 5.06
CA GLY A 101 8.45 11.25 4.05
C GLY A 101 7.35 12.24 4.46
N TYR A 102 6.20 11.74 4.92
CA TYR A 102 5.12 12.60 5.42
C TYR A 102 5.52 13.42 6.64
N LEU A 103 6.27 12.84 7.58
CA LEU A 103 6.77 13.57 8.76
C LEU A 103 7.71 14.70 8.34
N VAL A 104 8.62 14.45 7.39
CA VAL A 104 9.50 15.49 6.81
C VAL A 104 8.68 16.62 6.19
N ASN A 105 7.65 16.28 5.42
CA ASN A 105 6.77 17.25 4.78
C ASN A 105 5.99 18.11 5.80
N LEU A 106 5.61 17.54 6.94
CA LEU A 106 4.86 18.25 7.99
C LEU A 106 5.76 19.11 8.88
N VAL A 107 6.96 18.59 9.20
CA VAL A 107 7.89 19.24 10.14
C VAL A 107 8.75 20.29 9.44
N GLY A 108 9.19 20.01 8.20
CA GLY A 108 10.09 20.90 7.45
C GLY A 108 9.64 22.36 7.42
N PRO A 109 8.37 22.67 7.05
CA PRO A 109 7.86 24.04 7.01
C PRO A 109 7.81 24.77 8.37
N LEU A 110 7.90 24.02 9.48
CA LEU A 110 7.85 24.58 10.84
C LEU A 110 9.24 24.94 11.39
N LEU A 111 10.30 24.56 10.67
CA LEU A 111 11.68 24.75 11.10
C LEU A 111 12.30 25.99 10.46
N PRO A 112 13.22 26.68 11.15
CA PRO A 112 13.94 27.82 10.58
C PRO A 112 15.07 27.36 9.64
N GLY A 113 15.31 28.10 8.55
CA GLY A 113 16.48 28.11 7.69
C GLY A 113 17.21 26.76 7.52
N ASP A 114 18.40 26.66 8.09
CA ASP A 114 19.28 25.50 7.94
C ASP A 114 18.68 24.18 8.48
N ALA A 115 17.85 24.25 9.52
CA ALA A 115 17.18 23.07 10.06
C ALA A 115 16.12 22.55 9.08
N ALA A 116 15.39 23.40 8.39
CA ALA A 116 14.46 23.02 7.33
C ALA A 116 15.21 22.33 6.18
N ALA A 117 16.35 22.89 5.75
CA ALA A 117 17.17 22.31 4.70
C ALA A 117 17.71 20.91 5.10
N ALA A 118 18.19 20.76 6.32
CA ALA A 118 18.66 19.46 6.83
C ALA A 118 17.55 18.41 6.84
N VAL A 119 16.34 18.76 7.25
CA VAL A 119 15.18 17.85 7.24
C VAL A 119 14.77 17.51 5.81
N ALA A 120 14.80 18.46 4.88
CA ALA A 120 14.49 18.22 3.47
C ALA A 120 15.43 17.18 2.83
N VAL A 121 16.72 17.18 3.20
CA VAL A 121 17.70 16.17 2.73
C VAL A 121 17.29 14.75 3.13
N ILE A 122 16.66 14.57 4.30
CA ILE A 122 16.14 13.26 4.75
C ILE A 122 14.93 12.82 3.91
N GLY A 123 14.15 13.77 3.40
CA GLY A 123 12.99 13.50 2.58
C GLY A 123 13.33 12.76 1.28
N ILE A 124 14.44 13.09 0.62
CA ILE A 124 14.84 12.49 -0.66
C ILE A 124 14.99 10.95 -0.53
N PRO A 125 15.83 10.40 0.37
CA PRO A 125 15.93 8.95 0.53
C PRO A 125 14.64 8.34 1.07
N ALA A 126 13.87 9.02 1.93
CA ALA A 126 12.60 8.52 2.44
C ALA A 126 11.63 8.24 1.30
N TRP A 127 11.41 9.19 0.40
CA TRP A 127 10.55 9.01 -0.76
C TRP A 127 11.09 8.00 -1.77
N SER A 128 12.41 7.95 -1.96
CA SER A 128 13.03 6.92 -2.83
C SER A 128 12.80 5.52 -2.28
N LEU A 129 12.98 5.31 -0.98
CA LEU A 129 12.76 4.02 -0.31
C LEU A 129 11.27 3.66 -0.21
N ALA A 130 10.38 4.65 -0.20
CA ALA A 130 8.93 4.42 -0.25
C ALA A 130 8.53 3.55 -1.45
N HIS A 131 9.19 3.69 -2.60
CA HIS A 131 8.90 2.89 -3.80
C HIS A 131 9.12 1.39 -3.60
N LEU A 132 9.85 0.96 -2.56
CA LEU A 132 9.99 -0.46 -2.22
C LEU A 132 8.66 -1.13 -1.87
N MET A 133 7.64 -0.37 -1.48
CA MET A 133 6.30 -0.94 -1.28
C MET A 133 5.70 -1.51 -2.58
N TYR A 134 5.98 -0.94 -3.75
CA TYR A 134 5.50 -1.44 -5.04
C TYR A 134 6.28 -2.69 -5.46
N VAL A 135 7.58 -2.73 -5.23
CA VAL A 135 8.40 -3.94 -5.41
C VAL A 135 7.87 -5.05 -4.53
N GLY A 136 7.65 -4.75 -3.25
CA GLY A 136 7.12 -5.69 -2.27
C GLY A 136 5.72 -6.19 -2.63
N ALA A 137 4.82 -5.30 -3.09
CA ALA A 137 3.49 -5.66 -3.55
C ALA A 137 3.55 -6.63 -4.74
N THR A 138 4.40 -6.34 -5.74
CA THR A 138 4.60 -7.22 -6.90
C THR A 138 5.10 -8.59 -6.48
N VAL A 139 6.12 -8.66 -5.62
CA VAL A 139 6.66 -9.93 -5.11
C VAL A 139 5.60 -10.71 -4.32
N LEU A 140 4.83 -10.03 -3.47
CA LEU A 140 3.73 -10.62 -2.71
C LEU A 140 2.63 -11.13 -3.63
N GLY A 141 2.24 -10.36 -4.64
CA GLY A 141 1.24 -10.73 -5.63
C GLY A 141 1.65 -12.00 -6.40
N ILE A 142 2.91 -12.09 -6.84
CA ILE A 142 3.46 -13.29 -7.48
C ILE A 142 3.41 -14.49 -6.52
N ALA A 143 3.78 -14.32 -5.25
CA ALA A 143 3.70 -15.37 -4.25
C ALA A 143 2.25 -15.86 -4.05
N CYS A 144 1.31 -14.92 -3.99
CA CYS A 144 -0.12 -15.22 -3.87
C CYS A 144 -0.67 -15.96 -5.09
N LEU A 145 -0.28 -15.57 -6.32
CA LEU A 145 -0.69 -16.27 -7.55
C LEU A 145 -0.15 -17.69 -7.61
N ARG A 146 1.12 -17.88 -7.23
CA ARG A 146 1.76 -19.20 -7.24
C ARG A 146 1.18 -20.15 -6.22
N SER A 147 0.83 -19.64 -5.04
CA SER A 147 0.29 -20.45 -3.95
C SER A 147 -1.22 -20.65 -4.02
N GLY A 148 -1.95 -19.85 -4.80
CA GLY A 148 -3.40 -19.83 -4.76
C GLY A 148 -3.99 -19.33 -3.43
N ALA A 149 -3.18 -18.68 -2.58
CA ALA A 149 -3.57 -18.27 -1.22
C ALA A 149 -4.72 -17.27 -1.18
N VAL A 150 -4.86 -16.45 -2.22
CA VAL A 150 -5.94 -15.47 -2.35
C VAL A 150 -6.53 -15.50 -3.77
N PRO A 151 -7.77 -15.03 -3.97
CA PRO A 151 -8.37 -14.91 -5.30
C PRO A 151 -7.50 -14.09 -6.25
N ARG A 152 -7.51 -14.43 -7.55
CA ARG A 152 -6.77 -13.68 -8.59
C ARG A 152 -7.12 -12.18 -8.59
N LEU A 153 -8.37 -11.84 -8.31
CA LEU A 153 -8.83 -10.45 -8.19
C LEU A 153 -8.03 -9.64 -7.15
N VAL A 154 -7.51 -10.29 -6.12
CA VAL A 154 -6.66 -9.67 -5.08
C VAL A 154 -5.19 -9.70 -5.49
N ALA A 155 -4.73 -10.82 -6.04
CA ALA A 155 -3.32 -11.03 -6.35
C ALA A 155 -2.85 -10.22 -7.58
N VAL A 156 -3.68 -10.11 -8.64
CA VAL A 156 -3.31 -9.41 -9.88
C VAL A 156 -3.02 -7.92 -9.66
N PRO A 157 -3.86 -7.14 -8.96
CA PRO A 157 -3.52 -5.75 -8.65
C PRO A 157 -2.21 -5.59 -7.87
N LEU A 158 -1.88 -6.52 -6.96
CA LEU A 158 -0.58 -6.51 -6.28
C LEU A 158 0.58 -6.70 -7.25
N VAL A 159 0.47 -7.66 -8.19
CA VAL A 159 1.51 -7.89 -9.23
C VAL A 159 1.72 -6.66 -10.10
N CYS A 160 0.66 -5.93 -10.40
CA CYS A 160 0.73 -4.73 -11.24
C CYS A 160 1.45 -3.54 -10.56
N GLY A 161 1.77 -3.60 -9.27
CA GLY A 161 2.33 -2.49 -8.52
C GLY A 161 3.56 -1.87 -9.19
N LEU A 162 4.65 -2.62 -9.29
CA LEU A 162 5.89 -2.13 -9.91
C LEU A 162 5.76 -1.85 -11.41
N PRO A 163 5.16 -2.72 -12.24
CA PRO A 163 4.97 -2.43 -13.66
C PRO A 163 4.20 -1.13 -13.92
N LEU A 164 3.10 -0.88 -13.20
CA LEU A 164 2.31 0.34 -13.37
C LEU A 164 3.06 1.57 -12.85
N LEU A 165 3.79 1.46 -11.74
CA LEU A 165 4.65 2.54 -11.27
C LEU A 165 5.63 2.98 -12.37
N LEU A 166 6.39 2.03 -12.95
CA LEU A 166 7.39 2.34 -13.97
C LEU A 166 6.76 2.92 -15.23
N ALA A 167 5.67 2.32 -15.71
CA ALA A 167 4.96 2.77 -16.90
C ALA A 167 4.32 4.15 -16.68
N GLY A 168 3.66 4.36 -15.53
CA GLY A 168 2.95 5.61 -15.23
C GLY A 168 3.89 6.78 -14.99
N VAL A 169 4.97 6.57 -14.25
CA VAL A 169 5.99 7.62 -14.06
C VAL A 169 6.67 7.95 -15.38
N GLY A 170 7.07 6.94 -16.17
CA GLY A 170 7.67 7.16 -17.48
C GLY A 170 6.75 7.90 -18.45
N LEU A 171 5.47 7.52 -18.51
CA LEU A 171 4.47 8.19 -19.33
C LEU A 171 4.19 9.61 -18.81
N GLY A 172 4.09 9.80 -17.51
CA GLY A 172 3.89 11.11 -16.90
C GLY A 172 5.01 12.09 -17.27
N LEU A 173 6.26 11.64 -17.21
CA LEU A 173 7.42 12.45 -17.63
C LEU A 173 7.37 12.82 -19.12
N ALA A 174 6.86 11.93 -19.97
CA ALA A 174 6.75 12.17 -21.40
C ALA A 174 5.62 13.14 -21.77
N VAL A 175 4.49 13.11 -21.05
CA VAL A 175 3.30 13.92 -21.36
C VAL A 175 3.37 15.31 -20.74
N GLY A 176 3.82 15.43 -19.49
CA GLY A 176 3.89 16.71 -18.75
C GLY A 176 2.53 17.26 -18.30
N GLY A 177 2.56 18.39 -17.58
CA GLY A 177 1.37 19.13 -17.16
C GLY A 177 0.42 18.34 -16.24
N THR A 178 -0.84 18.73 -16.18
CA THR A 178 -1.89 18.10 -15.34
C THR A 178 -2.10 16.63 -15.70
N ALA A 179 -1.97 16.26 -16.97
CA ALA A 179 -2.08 14.88 -17.41
C ALA A 179 -1.01 14.00 -16.77
N ALA A 180 0.23 14.49 -16.63
CA ALA A 180 1.31 13.79 -15.92
C ALA A 180 0.94 13.50 -14.48
N THR A 181 0.37 14.49 -13.76
CA THR A 181 -0.06 14.33 -12.37
C THR A 181 -1.10 13.22 -12.23
N VAL A 182 -2.13 13.24 -13.08
CA VAL A 182 -3.20 12.23 -13.04
C VAL A 182 -2.68 10.83 -13.38
N ILE A 183 -1.86 10.71 -14.43
CA ILE A 183 -1.28 9.43 -14.85
C ILE A 183 -0.39 8.85 -13.75
N THR A 184 0.48 9.67 -13.17
CA THR A 184 1.37 9.26 -12.10
C THR A 184 0.56 8.83 -10.87
N TRP A 185 -0.43 9.63 -10.46
CA TRP A 185 -1.31 9.27 -9.34
C TRP A 185 -2.06 7.94 -9.57
N ILE A 186 -2.63 7.73 -10.76
CA ILE A 186 -3.30 6.45 -11.07
C ILE A 186 -2.33 5.27 -10.91
N ALA A 187 -1.09 5.43 -11.38
CA ALA A 187 -0.07 4.39 -11.39
C ALA A 187 0.59 4.16 -10.02
N THR A 188 0.48 5.11 -9.11
CA THR A 188 1.05 5.08 -7.77
C THR A 188 -0.05 4.87 -6.72
N GLU A 189 -0.50 5.95 -6.08
CA GLU A 189 -1.43 5.89 -4.95
C GLU A 189 -2.79 5.30 -5.33
N GLY A 190 -3.29 5.59 -6.52
CA GLY A 190 -4.55 5.03 -7.01
C GLY A 190 -4.49 3.51 -7.14
N GLN A 191 -3.46 3.01 -7.80
CA GLN A 191 -3.24 1.56 -7.97
C GLN A 191 -2.95 0.86 -6.64
N ALA A 192 -2.07 1.42 -5.81
CA ALA A 192 -1.75 0.86 -4.50
C ALA A 192 -2.99 0.84 -3.59
N GLY A 193 -3.76 1.93 -3.58
CA GLY A 193 -5.03 2.02 -2.85
C GLY A 193 -6.02 0.94 -3.29
N LEU A 194 -6.21 0.74 -4.59
CA LEU A 194 -7.07 -0.32 -5.13
C LEU A 194 -6.59 -1.71 -4.68
N ALA A 195 -5.30 -2.00 -4.82
CA ALA A 195 -4.73 -3.30 -4.44
C ALA A 195 -4.93 -3.58 -2.95
N TRP A 196 -4.63 -2.61 -2.08
CA TRP A 196 -4.78 -2.75 -0.63
C TRP A 196 -6.25 -2.80 -0.19
N PHE A 197 -7.13 -2.06 -0.86
CA PHE A 197 -8.57 -2.16 -0.64
C PHE A 197 -9.07 -3.59 -0.88
N LEU A 198 -8.65 -4.22 -1.97
CA LEU A 198 -9.03 -5.60 -2.30
C LEU A 198 -8.44 -6.62 -1.32
N VAL A 199 -7.21 -6.41 -0.82
CA VAL A 199 -6.64 -7.21 0.26
C VAL A 199 -7.49 -7.09 1.53
N GLY A 200 -7.86 -5.87 1.92
CA GLY A 200 -8.71 -5.59 3.08
C GLY A 200 -10.09 -6.23 2.95
N LEU A 201 -10.71 -6.13 1.77
CA LEU A 201 -11.99 -6.75 1.46
C LEU A 201 -11.94 -8.28 1.60
N ASN A 202 -10.87 -8.89 1.08
CA ASN A 202 -10.66 -10.33 1.21
C ASN A 202 -10.52 -10.75 2.68
N LEU A 203 -9.74 -10.02 3.48
CA LEU A 203 -9.62 -10.28 4.93
C LEU A 203 -10.96 -10.17 5.66
N ARG A 204 -11.78 -9.19 5.28
CA ARG A 204 -13.09 -8.97 5.90
C ARG A 204 -14.09 -10.07 5.56
N ARG A 205 -14.13 -10.52 4.30
CA ARG A 205 -15.06 -11.58 3.83
C ARG A 205 -14.78 -12.92 4.51
N LEU A 206 -13.52 -13.30 4.61
CA LEU A 206 -13.11 -14.57 5.22
C LEU A 206 -13.31 -14.66 6.73
N ALA A 207 -13.52 -13.55 7.40
CA ALA A 207 -13.82 -13.50 8.83
C ALA A 207 -15.33 -13.46 9.12
N GLY A 208 -16.16 -13.49 8.08
CA GLY A 208 -17.64 -13.48 8.18
C GLY A 208 -18.31 -14.82 7.85
N ASN A 209 -17.53 -15.78 7.35
CA ASN A 209 -17.90 -17.17 7.10
C ASN A 209 -17.27 -18.07 8.17
#